data_e7100916ad262e1ef308048f75bd0591
#
_entry.id   e7100916ad262e1ef308048f75bd0591
#
_cell.length_a   1.000
_cell.length_b   1.000
_cell.length_c   1.000
_cell.angle_alpha   90.00
_cell.angle_beta   90.00
_cell.angle_gamma   90.00
#
_symmetry.space_group_name_H-M   'P 1'
#
loop_
_entity.id
_entity.type
_entity.pdbx_description
1 polymer ?
#
loop_
_entity_poly.entity_id
_entity_poly.type
_entity_poly.pdbx_seq_one_letter_code
_entity_poly.pdbx_strand_id
1 'polypeptide(L)'
;MENKILVETSARHVHVTQETLEVLFGAGHQLECRKELSQPGQFASTDRVTVIGYNKKDPNGPRPQAALSILGPVRDHNQVEVSFTDARQLGLEAPVRESGDIKGSGKCTLKGPAGEVDLEEGVIVAKRHIHMTPEDAEAFGVENGQNVAVLVEGQGGRMTVFCDTVVRVSPKYKLAMHIDTDESNACCGSGTIYGQLVSLEGDCDCDCEGEGHDGEGCCCGHHHHHE
;
A
#
# COMPACT_ATOMS: atom_id res chain seq x y z
N MET A 1 23.83 -10.11 9.10
CA MET A 1 23.26 -8.82 8.63
C MET A 1 21.97 -8.61 9.37
N GLU A 2 21.70 -7.41 9.87
CA GLU A 2 20.41 -7.15 10.53
C GLU A 2 19.30 -7.28 9.47
N ASN A 3 18.37 -8.22 9.67
CA ASN A 3 17.20 -8.45 8.80
C ASN A 3 16.16 -7.33 9.00
N LYS A 4 16.59 -6.07 8.89
CA LYS A 4 15.73 -4.90 9.07
C LYS A 4 15.37 -4.28 7.74
N ILE A 5 14.08 -4.11 7.51
CA ILE A 5 13.50 -3.50 6.31
C ILE A 5 12.98 -2.12 6.71
N LEU A 6 13.44 -1.06 6.04
CA LEU A 6 12.90 0.28 6.23
C LEU A 6 11.39 0.26 5.89
N VAL A 7 10.54 0.78 6.78
CA VAL A 7 9.10 0.89 6.54
C VAL A 7 8.76 2.35 6.27
N GLU A 8 8.17 2.59 5.11
CA GLU A 8 7.79 3.91 4.63
C GLU A 8 6.28 4.04 4.50
N THR A 9 5.76 5.17 4.98
CA THR A 9 4.35 5.50 4.81
C THR A 9 4.11 6.12 3.45
N SER A 10 3.37 5.43 2.59
CA SER A 10 2.84 5.94 1.34
C SER A 10 1.53 6.67 1.61
N ALA A 11 1.59 7.97 1.83
CA ALA A 11 0.39 8.79 1.97
C ALA A 11 -0.35 8.88 0.63
N ARG A 12 -1.65 9.22 0.69
CA ARG A 12 -2.49 9.38 -0.49
C ARG A 12 -1.84 10.27 -1.57
N HIS A 13 -1.87 9.81 -2.80
CA HIS A 13 -1.25 10.47 -3.95
C HIS A 13 -1.89 10.06 -5.28
N VAL A 14 -1.45 10.69 -6.35
CA VAL A 14 -1.95 10.45 -7.71
C VAL A 14 -0.79 10.19 -8.65
N HIS A 15 -0.95 9.24 -9.56
CA HIS A 15 -0.15 9.09 -10.77
C HIS A 15 -1.01 9.45 -11.98
N VAL A 16 -0.45 10.13 -12.94
CA VAL A 16 -1.17 10.59 -14.14
C VAL A 16 -0.43 10.25 -15.41
N THR A 17 -1.19 10.14 -16.52
CA THR A 17 -0.61 10.12 -17.86
C THR A 17 -0.21 11.53 -18.28
N GLN A 18 0.61 11.67 -19.32
CA GLN A 18 0.97 12.98 -19.88
C GLN A 18 -0.27 13.72 -20.40
N GLU A 19 -1.21 13.01 -21.06
CA GLU A 19 -2.44 13.61 -21.55
C GLU A 19 -3.30 14.16 -20.39
N THR A 20 -3.45 13.39 -19.32
CA THR A 20 -4.20 13.85 -18.13
C THR A 20 -3.50 15.06 -17.49
N LEU A 21 -2.17 15.02 -17.40
CA LEU A 21 -1.39 16.14 -16.86
C LEU A 21 -1.63 17.44 -17.65
N GLU A 22 -1.65 17.35 -18.98
CA GLU A 22 -1.89 18.52 -19.84
C GLU A 22 -3.31 19.05 -19.74
N VAL A 23 -4.32 18.18 -19.57
CA VAL A 23 -5.69 18.65 -19.31
C VAL A 23 -5.79 19.40 -17.98
N LEU A 24 -5.11 18.89 -16.94
CA LEU A 24 -5.18 19.44 -15.59
C LEU A 24 -4.37 20.75 -15.42
N PHE A 25 -3.24 20.88 -16.13
CA PHE A 25 -2.30 22.00 -15.93
C PHE A 25 -2.02 22.84 -17.17
N GLY A 26 -2.44 22.41 -18.33
CA GLY A 26 -2.22 23.06 -19.63
C GLY A 26 -1.27 22.27 -20.52
N ALA A 27 -1.38 22.52 -21.83
CA ALA A 27 -0.59 21.82 -22.84
C ALA A 27 0.93 22.00 -22.61
N GLY A 28 1.67 20.90 -22.74
CA GLY A 28 3.13 20.88 -22.59
C GLY A 28 3.62 20.95 -21.15
N HIS A 29 2.74 20.94 -20.14
CA HIS A 29 3.14 20.94 -18.74
C HIS A 29 3.97 19.69 -18.41
N GLN A 30 5.01 19.87 -17.59
CA GLN A 30 5.91 18.82 -17.12
C GLN A 30 5.95 18.83 -15.59
N LEU A 31 6.00 17.62 -14.98
CA LEU A 31 6.15 17.51 -13.54
C LEU A 31 7.54 18.00 -13.08
N GLU A 32 7.56 18.88 -12.10
CA GLU A 32 8.79 19.35 -11.46
C GLU A 32 9.02 18.58 -10.15
N CYS A 33 10.25 18.06 -9.96
CA CYS A 33 10.63 17.36 -8.75
C CYS A 33 10.72 18.31 -7.57
N ARG A 34 9.90 18.11 -6.54
CA ARG A 34 10.00 18.78 -5.25
C ARG A 34 10.89 18.00 -4.28
N LYS A 35 10.79 16.65 -4.30
CA LYS A 35 11.51 15.75 -3.39
C LYS A 35 11.63 14.37 -4.03
N GLU A 36 12.86 13.88 -4.13
CA GLU A 36 13.12 12.48 -4.48
C GLU A 36 12.51 11.54 -3.44
N LEU A 37 11.99 10.39 -3.91
CA LEU A 37 11.51 9.32 -3.06
C LEU A 37 12.60 8.25 -2.87
N SER A 38 12.35 7.30 -1.98
CA SER A 38 13.31 6.22 -1.71
C SER A 38 13.53 5.31 -2.91
N GLN A 39 12.47 5.10 -3.71
CA GLN A 39 12.57 4.30 -4.92
C GLN A 39 13.22 5.08 -6.06
N PRO A 40 14.26 4.53 -6.71
CA PRO A 40 15.01 5.24 -7.74
C PRO A 40 14.12 5.74 -8.89
N GLY A 41 14.32 7.01 -9.28
CA GLY A 41 13.59 7.65 -10.38
C GLY A 41 12.16 8.08 -10.06
N GLN A 42 11.69 7.87 -8.83
CA GLN A 42 10.40 8.36 -8.36
C GLN A 42 10.57 9.64 -7.52
N PHE A 43 9.62 10.54 -7.64
CA PHE A 43 9.66 11.82 -6.92
C PHE A 43 8.25 12.33 -6.60
N ALA A 44 8.13 13.09 -5.52
CA ALA A 44 6.96 13.91 -5.26
C ALA A 44 7.09 15.21 -6.05
N SER A 45 6.10 15.52 -6.86
CA SER A 45 6.05 16.75 -7.65
C SER A 45 5.66 17.97 -6.80
N THR A 46 5.95 19.16 -7.31
CA THR A 46 5.38 20.42 -6.81
C THR A 46 3.88 20.50 -7.08
N ASP A 47 3.40 19.79 -8.11
CA ASP A 47 2.01 19.82 -8.55
C ASP A 47 1.10 19.04 -7.62
N ARG A 48 -0.08 19.60 -7.43
CA ARG A 48 -1.16 18.97 -6.66
C ARG A 48 -2.46 19.03 -7.44
N VAL A 49 -3.24 17.98 -7.31
CA VAL A 49 -4.60 17.92 -7.87
C VAL A 49 -5.62 17.78 -6.75
N THR A 50 -6.83 18.25 -6.99
CA THR A 50 -7.97 17.95 -6.13
C THR A 50 -8.66 16.68 -6.63
N VAL A 51 -8.71 15.66 -5.79
CA VAL A 51 -9.54 14.47 -6.01
C VAL A 51 -10.92 14.76 -5.45
N ILE A 52 -11.94 14.63 -6.30
CA ILE A 52 -13.33 14.88 -5.97
C ILE A 52 -14.07 13.54 -5.97
N GLY A 53 -14.60 13.17 -4.83
CA GLY A 53 -15.33 11.92 -4.64
C GLY A 53 -16.85 12.09 -4.77
N TYR A 54 -17.62 11.29 -4.03
CA TYR A 54 -19.06 11.23 -4.11
C TYR A 54 -19.71 11.42 -2.75
N ASN A 55 -20.74 12.28 -2.68
CA ASN A 55 -21.53 12.42 -1.47
C ASN A 55 -22.58 11.31 -1.41
N LYS A 56 -22.25 10.20 -0.74
CA LYS A 56 -23.14 9.03 -0.61
C LYS A 56 -24.40 9.31 0.23
N LYS A 57 -24.40 10.36 1.07
CA LYS A 57 -25.54 10.73 1.92
C LYS A 57 -26.52 11.65 1.21
N ASP A 58 -26.01 12.54 0.36
CA ASP A 58 -26.79 13.47 -0.42
C ASP A 58 -26.16 13.60 -1.82
N PRO A 59 -26.67 12.84 -2.82
CA PRO A 59 -26.14 12.89 -4.18
C PRO A 59 -26.22 14.27 -4.85
N ASN A 60 -27.09 15.17 -4.36
CA ASN A 60 -27.22 16.53 -4.85
C ASN A 60 -26.44 17.56 -3.99
N GLY A 61 -25.87 17.11 -2.88
CA GLY A 61 -25.08 17.93 -1.99
C GLY A 61 -23.64 18.14 -2.48
N PRO A 62 -22.87 18.95 -1.74
CA PRO A 62 -21.48 19.20 -2.11
C PRO A 62 -20.66 17.91 -2.10
N ARG A 63 -19.89 17.69 -3.17
CA ARG A 63 -19.00 16.53 -3.29
C ARG A 63 -17.77 16.68 -2.37
N PRO A 64 -17.41 15.64 -1.60
CA PRO A 64 -16.18 15.67 -0.79
C PRO A 64 -14.95 15.72 -1.68
N GLN A 65 -13.92 16.44 -1.23
CA GLN A 65 -12.71 16.65 -2.03
C GLN A 65 -11.47 16.75 -1.15
N ALA A 66 -10.32 16.39 -1.71
CA ALA A 66 -9.03 16.51 -1.05
C ALA A 66 -7.93 16.82 -2.06
N ALA A 67 -6.97 17.65 -1.65
CA ALA A 67 -5.79 17.94 -2.46
C ALA A 67 -4.73 16.84 -2.23
N LEU A 68 -4.27 16.20 -3.32
CA LEU A 68 -3.26 15.15 -3.33
C LEU A 68 -2.04 15.61 -4.14
N SER A 69 -0.87 15.13 -3.76
CA SER A 69 0.35 15.33 -4.55
C SER A 69 0.37 14.39 -5.75
N ILE A 70 0.91 14.85 -6.86
CA ILE A 70 1.24 13.99 -7.98
C ILE A 70 2.63 13.41 -7.73
N LEU A 71 2.77 12.08 -7.91
CA LEU A 71 4.06 11.42 -7.92
C LEU A 71 4.50 11.17 -9.36
N GLY A 72 5.72 11.59 -9.66
CA GLY A 72 6.36 11.39 -10.95
C GLY A 72 7.32 10.19 -10.96
N PRO A 73 7.73 9.82 -12.16
CA PRO A 73 7.36 10.38 -13.47
C PRO A 73 5.92 10.06 -13.88
N VAL A 74 5.43 10.67 -14.98
CA VAL A 74 4.14 10.30 -15.59
C VAL A 74 4.12 8.81 -15.93
N ARG A 75 2.94 8.20 -15.90
CA ARG A 75 2.73 6.77 -16.19
C ARG A 75 1.88 6.59 -17.44
N ASP A 76 1.70 5.37 -17.86
CA ASP A 76 0.83 4.96 -18.97
C ASP A 76 -0.65 4.89 -18.58
N HIS A 77 -0.97 5.03 -17.29
CA HIS A 77 -2.34 5.03 -16.76
C HIS A 77 -2.48 6.00 -15.58
N ASN A 78 -3.71 6.44 -15.33
CA ASN A 78 -4.04 7.24 -14.15
C ASN A 78 -4.35 6.34 -12.96
N GLN A 79 -3.81 6.68 -11.78
CA GLN A 79 -4.04 5.94 -10.56
C GLN A 79 -4.11 6.87 -9.36
N VAL A 80 -5.08 6.65 -8.50
CA VAL A 80 -5.26 7.38 -7.24
C VAL A 80 -5.12 6.37 -6.10
N GLU A 81 -4.08 6.51 -5.31
CA GLU A 81 -3.84 5.68 -4.14
C GLU A 81 -4.34 6.41 -2.89
N VAL A 82 -5.18 5.75 -2.14
CA VAL A 82 -5.80 6.26 -0.90
C VAL A 82 -5.78 5.19 0.18
N SER A 83 -5.86 5.60 1.44
CA SER A 83 -6.18 4.67 2.53
C SER A 83 -7.69 4.40 2.59
N PHE A 84 -8.13 3.40 3.35
CA PHE A 84 -9.56 3.17 3.58
C PHE A 84 -10.24 4.35 4.27
N THR A 85 -9.54 5.03 5.17
CA THR A 85 -10.06 6.25 5.82
C THR A 85 -10.26 7.37 4.81
N ASP A 86 -9.30 7.60 3.91
CA ASP A 86 -9.41 8.58 2.83
C ASP A 86 -10.57 8.23 1.88
N ALA A 87 -10.66 6.97 1.45
CA ALA A 87 -11.73 6.50 0.58
C ALA A 87 -13.12 6.74 1.20
N ARG A 88 -13.26 6.44 2.50
CA ARG A 88 -14.50 6.68 3.24
C ARG A 88 -14.86 8.16 3.32
N GLN A 89 -13.87 9.02 3.63
CA GLN A 89 -14.07 10.47 3.71
C GLN A 89 -14.47 11.07 2.37
N LEU A 90 -13.87 10.58 1.29
CA LEU A 90 -14.17 11.04 -0.08
C LEU A 90 -15.36 10.32 -0.71
N GLY A 91 -15.94 9.31 -0.05
CA GLY A 91 -17.03 8.52 -0.59
C GLY A 91 -16.64 7.71 -1.83
N LEU A 92 -15.37 7.37 -1.95
CA LEU A 92 -14.81 6.57 -3.04
C LEU A 92 -14.95 5.07 -2.78
N GLU A 93 -15.01 4.31 -3.84
CA GLU A 93 -14.78 2.86 -3.83
C GLU A 93 -13.32 2.61 -4.17
N ALA A 94 -12.62 1.90 -3.30
CA ALA A 94 -11.19 1.67 -3.46
C ALA A 94 -10.87 0.23 -3.04
N PRO A 95 -10.87 -0.71 -4.00
CA PRO A 95 -10.46 -2.09 -3.72
C PRO A 95 -8.97 -2.13 -3.40
N VAL A 96 -8.57 -3.11 -2.56
CA VAL A 96 -7.15 -3.40 -2.34
C VAL A 96 -6.59 -4.05 -3.60
N ARG A 97 -5.58 -3.42 -4.20
CA ARG A 97 -4.92 -3.86 -5.43
C ARG A 97 -3.42 -3.63 -5.36
N GLU A 98 -2.66 -4.39 -6.11
CA GLU A 98 -1.28 -4.00 -6.41
C GLU A 98 -1.28 -2.75 -7.28
N SER A 99 -0.30 -1.85 -7.03
CA SER A 99 -0.12 -0.65 -7.86
C SER A 99 0.08 -1.06 -9.33
N GLY A 100 -0.75 -0.50 -10.22
CA GLY A 100 -0.85 -0.86 -11.63
C GLY A 100 -2.05 -1.76 -11.97
N ASP A 101 -2.61 -2.50 -11.03
CA ASP A 101 -3.83 -3.28 -11.23
C ASP A 101 -5.07 -2.43 -10.96
N ILE A 102 -5.45 -1.64 -11.96
CA ILE A 102 -6.55 -0.66 -11.84
C ILE A 102 -7.86 -1.11 -12.49
N LYS A 103 -7.87 -2.20 -13.24
CA LYS A 103 -9.05 -2.63 -14.01
C LYS A 103 -10.26 -2.87 -13.11
N GLY A 104 -11.35 -2.16 -13.39
CA GLY A 104 -12.60 -2.25 -12.63
C GLY A 104 -12.50 -1.72 -11.21
N SER A 105 -11.50 -0.87 -10.90
CA SER A 105 -11.37 -0.20 -9.62
C SER A 105 -12.29 1.03 -9.51
N GLY A 106 -12.10 1.84 -8.46
CA GLY A 106 -13.00 2.97 -8.18
C GLY A 106 -12.84 4.14 -9.13
N LYS A 107 -13.86 4.98 -9.16
CA LYS A 107 -13.99 6.21 -9.96
C LYS A 107 -13.78 7.45 -9.13
N CYS A 108 -13.30 8.53 -9.75
CA CYS A 108 -13.26 9.86 -9.16
C CYS A 108 -13.12 10.93 -10.24
N THR A 109 -13.23 12.21 -9.85
CA THR A 109 -12.85 13.33 -10.72
C THR A 109 -11.53 13.91 -10.22
N LEU A 110 -10.58 14.15 -11.12
CA LEU A 110 -9.38 14.93 -10.86
C LEU A 110 -9.60 16.36 -11.34
N LYS A 111 -9.23 17.34 -10.51
CA LYS A 111 -9.32 18.75 -10.84
C LYS A 111 -7.97 19.42 -10.64
N GLY A 112 -7.47 20.04 -11.70
CA GLY A 112 -6.30 20.91 -11.71
C GLY A 112 -6.68 22.38 -11.96
N PRO A 113 -5.68 23.27 -12.06
CA PRO A 113 -5.92 24.68 -12.31
C PRO A 113 -6.47 24.98 -13.71
N ALA A 114 -6.20 24.15 -14.72
CA ALA A 114 -6.62 24.37 -16.11
C ALA A 114 -7.85 23.55 -16.52
N GLY A 115 -8.17 22.45 -15.82
CA GLY A 115 -9.30 21.61 -16.19
C GLY A 115 -9.59 20.48 -15.23
N GLU A 116 -10.54 19.63 -15.62
CA GLU A 116 -10.98 18.46 -14.85
C GLU A 116 -10.97 17.22 -15.75
N VAL A 117 -10.74 16.05 -15.15
CA VAL A 117 -10.77 14.75 -15.81
C VAL A 117 -11.55 13.78 -14.95
N ASP A 118 -12.59 13.17 -15.50
CA ASP A 118 -13.30 12.06 -14.86
C ASP A 118 -12.57 10.75 -15.12
N LEU A 119 -12.24 10.03 -14.06
CA LEU A 119 -11.65 8.71 -14.11
C LEU A 119 -12.74 7.66 -13.91
N GLU A 120 -12.96 6.81 -14.91
CA GLU A 120 -13.91 5.69 -14.82
C GLU A 120 -13.38 4.51 -14.00
N GLU A 121 -12.06 4.45 -13.80
CA GLU A 121 -11.34 3.52 -12.94
C GLU A 121 -10.01 4.16 -12.51
N GLY A 122 -9.29 3.56 -11.56
CA GLY A 122 -7.98 4.03 -11.14
C GLY A 122 -7.85 4.29 -9.62
N VAL A 123 -8.98 4.31 -8.88
CA VAL A 123 -8.91 4.51 -7.41
C VAL A 123 -8.71 3.16 -6.73
N ILE A 124 -7.63 3.03 -5.97
CA ILE A 124 -7.27 1.81 -5.23
C ILE A 124 -6.78 2.13 -3.80
N VAL A 125 -6.87 1.15 -2.92
CA VAL A 125 -5.98 1.05 -1.75
C VAL A 125 -4.82 0.17 -2.19
N ALA A 126 -3.62 0.74 -2.21
CA ALA A 126 -2.43 -0.01 -2.63
C ALA A 126 -2.14 -1.14 -1.63
N LYS A 127 -2.01 -2.38 -2.12
CA LYS A 127 -1.61 -3.51 -1.29
C LYS A 127 -0.23 -3.24 -0.71
N ARG A 128 -0.06 -3.43 0.60
CA ARG A 128 1.25 -3.30 1.24
C ARG A 128 2.25 -4.24 0.60
N HIS A 129 3.47 -3.77 0.42
CA HIS A 129 4.48 -4.52 -0.32
C HIS A 129 5.89 -4.14 0.11
N ILE A 130 6.84 -5.02 -0.20
CA ILE A 130 8.27 -4.78 -0.01
C ILE A 130 8.93 -4.75 -1.39
N HIS A 131 9.59 -3.65 -1.70
CA HIS A 131 10.50 -3.59 -2.83
C HIS A 131 11.85 -4.19 -2.43
N MET A 132 12.37 -5.09 -3.25
CA MET A 132 13.65 -5.77 -3.06
C MET A 132 14.43 -5.84 -4.36
N THR A 133 15.76 -5.80 -4.28
CA THR A 133 16.61 -6.26 -5.37
C THR A 133 16.65 -7.79 -5.38
N PRO A 134 17.13 -8.44 -6.46
CA PRO A 134 17.35 -9.89 -6.46
C PRO A 134 18.29 -10.35 -5.31
N GLU A 135 19.30 -9.57 -5.00
CA GLU A 135 20.26 -9.84 -3.92
C GLU A 135 19.59 -9.76 -2.54
N ASP A 136 18.70 -8.76 -2.35
CA ASP A 136 17.89 -8.67 -1.12
C ASP A 136 16.99 -9.89 -0.97
N ALA A 137 16.26 -10.27 -2.04
CA ALA A 137 15.35 -11.40 -2.01
C ALA A 137 16.07 -12.72 -1.67
N GLU A 138 17.25 -12.96 -2.23
CA GLU A 138 18.09 -14.09 -1.89
C GLU A 138 18.53 -14.04 -0.40
N ALA A 139 18.98 -12.88 0.08
CA ALA A 139 19.42 -12.70 1.46
C ALA A 139 18.29 -12.90 2.49
N PHE A 140 17.05 -12.55 2.14
CA PHE A 140 15.88 -12.75 2.98
C PHE A 140 15.21 -14.12 2.76
N GLY A 141 15.62 -14.90 1.77
CA GLY A 141 15.06 -16.23 1.45
C GLY A 141 13.62 -16.15 0.94
N VAL A 142 13.29 -15.14 0.14
CA VAL A 142 11.92 -14.90 -0.37
C VAL A 142 11.93 -14.74 -1.90
N GLU A 143 10.76 -14.93 -2.52
CA GLU A 143 10.59 -14.87 -3.96
C GLU A 143 9.65 -13.72 -4.39
N ASN A 144 9.77 -13.30 -5.65
CA ASN A 144 8.87 -12.32 -6.23
C ASN A 144 7.41 -12.80 -6.22
N GLY A 145 6.51 -11.97 -5.72
CA GLY A 145 5.09 -12.29 -5.57
C GLY A 145 4.74 -13.08 -4.31
N GLN A 146 5.72 -13.51 -3.52
CA GLN A 146 5.47 -14.17 -2.25
C GLN A 146 4.79 -13.22 -1.26
N ASN A 147 3.78 -13.73 -0.52
CA ASN A 147 3.21 -13.02 0.62
C ASN A 147 3.98 -13.40 1.89
N VAL A 148 4.38 -12.41 2.64
CA VAL A 148 5.13 -12.57 3.89
C VAL A 148 4.45 -11.83 5.05
N ALA A 149 4.83 -12.18 6.27
CA ALA A 149 4.45 -11.45 7.47
C ALA A 149 5.63 -10.58 7.95
N VAL A 150 5.32 -9.34 8.31
CA VAL A 150 6.32 -8.36 8.76
C VAL A 150 5.92 -7.83 10.13
N LEU A 151 6.78 -8.07 11.12
CA LEU A 151 6.68 -7.44 12.43
C LEU A 151 7.24 -6.03 12.35
N VAL A 152 6.44 -5.04 12.73
CA VAL A 152 6.82 -3.63 12.79
C VAL A 152 6.67 -3.13 14.23
N GLU A 153 7.75 -2.57 14.76
CA GLU A 153 7.77 -1.90 16.06
C GLU A 153 7.81 -0.39 15.86
N GLY A 154 6.66 0.25 15.99
CA GLY A 154 6.58 1.71 15.94
C GLY A 154 7.07 2.37 17.22
N GLN A 155 7.43 3.64 17.17
CA GLN A 155 7.98 4.40 18.31
C GLN A 155 7.01 4.54 19.50
N GLY A 156 5.72 4.35 19.29
CA GLY A 156 4.67 4.46 20.32
C GLY A 156 4.38 3.17 21.10
N GLY A 157 5.15 2.10 20.90
CA GLY A 157 4.98 0.82 21.58
C GLY A 157 3.81 -0.01 21.06
N ARG A 158 3.29 0.28 19.88
CA ARG A 158 2.31 -0.56 19.16
C ARG A 158 3.04 -1.49 18.20
N MET A 159 3.37 -2.66 18.70
CA MET A 159 3.90 -3.73 17.85
C MET A 159 2.78 -4.32 16.98
N THR A 160 3.01 -4.42 15.69
CA THR A 160 2.00 -4.89 14.72
C THR A 160 2.64 -5.86 13.75
N VAL A 161 1.98 -6.99 13.50
CA VAL A 161 2.37 -7.89 12.41
C VAL A 161 1.46 -7.64 11.22
N PHE A 162 2.06 -7.22 10.12
CA PHE A 162 1.38 -7.08 8.84
C PHE A 162 1.54 -8.35 8.01
N CYS A 163 0.49 -9.15 7.95
CA CYS A 163 0.39 -10.31 7.05
C CYS A 163 0.09 -9.87 5.61
N ASP A 164 0.10 -10.80 4.67
CA ASP A 164 -0.23 -10.53 3.25
C ASP A 164 0.57 -9.39 2.62
N THR A 165 1.80 -9.17 3.08
CA THR A 165 2.71 -8.19 2.49
C THR A 165 3.37 -8.82 1.27
N VAL A 166 3.13 -8.28 0.08
CA VAL A 166 3.67 -8.87 -1.16
C VAL A 166 5.11 -8.44 -1.40
N VAL A 167 5.97 -9.40 -1.70
CA VAL A 167 7.37 -9.15 -2.10
C VAL A 167 7.41 -8.82 -3.60
N ARG A 168 8.02 -7.69 -3.97
CA ARG A 168 8.21 -7.24 -5.34
C ARG A 168 9.71 -7.13 -5.63
N VAL A 169 10.20 -7.95 -6.54
CA VAL A 169 11.64 -8.04 -6.84
C VAL A 169 11.95 -7.40 -8.19
N SER A 170 12.91 -6.49 -8.21
CA SER A 170 13.43 -5.89 -9.43
C SER A 170 14.84 -5.32 -9.20
N PRO A 171 15.77 -5.43 -10.15
CA PRO A 171 17.08 -4.80 -10.03
C PRO A 171 17.05 -3.27 -9.99
N LYS A 172 15.89 -2.67 -10.27
CA LYS A 172 15.67 -1.22 -10.21
C LYS A 172 15.15 -0.74 -8.86
N TYR A 173 14.81 -1.64 -7.95
CA TYR A 173 14.26 -1.30 -6.65
C TYR A 173 15.34 -1.04 -5.60
N LYS A 174 14.91 -0.45 -4.51
CA LYS A 174 15.68 -0.29 -3.27
C LYS A 174 14.85 -0.91 -2.14
N LEU A 175 15.53 -1.62 -1.23
CA LEU A 175 14.88 -2.31 -0.12
C LEU A 175 14.08 -1.34 0.74
N ALA A 176 12.75 -1.47 0.70
CA ALA A 176 11.82 -0.75 1.57
C ALA A 176 10.43 -1.41 1.53
N MET A 177 9.74 -1.43 2.65
CA MET A 177 8.33 -1.79 2.77
C MET A 177 7.49 -0.52 2.67
N HIS A 178 6.40 -0.59 1.93
CA HIS A 178 5.43 0.49 1.79
C HIS A 178 4.09 0.08 2.37
N ILE A 179 3.58 0.93 3.27
CA ILE A 179 2.28 0.80 3.92
C ILE A 179 1.50 2.10 3.76
N ASP A 180 0.17 2.06 3.83
CA ASP A 180 -0.64 3.25 3.77
C ASP A 180 -0.69 4.02 5.11
N THR A 181 -1.41 5.14 5.15
CA THR A 181 -1.53 5.98 6.34
C THR A 181 -2.29 5.29 7.48
N ASP A 182 -3.31 4.49 7.18
CA ASP A 182 -4.08 3.77 8.20
C ASP A 182 -3.23 2.68 8.85
N GLU A 183 -2.47 1.94 8.04
CA GLU A 183 -1.52 0.93 8.49
C GLU A 183 -0.38 1.55 9.32
N SER A 184 0.16 2.68 8.86
CA SER A 184 1.17 3.44 9.59
C SER A 184 0.65 3.91 10.95
N ASN A 185 -0.60 4.40 11.02
CA ASN A 185 -1.24 4.80 12.27
C ASN A 185 -1.46 3.60 13.21
N ALA A 186 -1.74 2.41 12.66
CA ALA A 186 -1.94 1.19 13.45
C ALA A 186 -0.68 0.79 14.22
N CYS A 187 0.51 0.94 13.63
CA CYS A 187 1.79 0.61 14.27
C CYS A 187 2.52 1.83 14.87
N CYS A 188 1.86 2.99 15.01
CA CYS A 188 2.51 4.24 15.45
C CYS A 188 3.73 4.60 14.58
N GLY A 189 3.59 4.51 13.27
CA GLY A 189 4.64 4.70 12.28
C GLY A 189 5.06 6.15 12.11
N SER A 190 5.61 6.78 13.15
CA SER A 190 6.20 8.12 13.08
C SER A 190 7.73 8.03 13.09
N GLY A 191 8.39 8.90 12.31
CA GLY A 191 9.84 8.90 12.18
C GLY A 191 10.36 7.73 11.33
N THR A 192 11.59 7.29 11.60
CA THR A 192 12.20 6.14 10.92
C THR A 192 11.84 4.86 11.67
N ILE A 193 11.13 3.97 11.02
CA ILE A 193 10.73 2.67 11.58
C ILE A 193 11.21 1.53 10.68
N TYR A 194 11.38 0.37 11.29
CA TYR A 194 11.86 -0.83 10.61
C TYR A 194 10.94 -2.01 10.88
N GLY A 195 10.84 -2.90 9.90
CA GLY A 195 10.16 -4.18 10.01
C GLY A 195 11.14 -5.33 9.93
N GLN A 196 10.69 -6.51 10.37
CA GLN A 196 11.41 -7.77 10.27
C GLN A 196 10.47 -8.84 9.74
N LEU A 197 10.94 -9.70 8.84
CA LEU A 197 10.18 -10.86 8.42
C LEU A 197 10.01 -11.80 9.60
N VAL A 198 8.79 -12.32 9.79
CA VAL A 198 8.47 -13.30 10.82
C VAL A 198 7.78 -14.51 10.21
N SER A 199 8.09 -15.71 10.69
CA SER A 199 7.31 -16.91 10.40
C SER A 199 6.05 -16.89 11.25
N LEU A 200 4.92 -17.22 10.64
CA LEU A 200 3.65 -17.43 11.34
C LEU A 200 3.46 -18.93 11.69
N GLU A 201 4.38 -19.78 11.25
CA GLU A 201 4.40 -21.17 11.66
C GLU A 201 4.83 -21.22 13.13
N GLY A 202 3.87 -21.32 14.02
CA GLY A 202 4.14 -21.74 15.38
C GLY A 202 4.66 -23.16 15.31
N ASP A 203 5.92 -23.39 15.61
CA ASP A 203 6.38 -24.69 16.07
C ASP A 203 5.53 -24.99 17.33
N CYS A 204 4.46 -25.75 17.12
CA CYS A 204 3.86 -26.46 18.24
C CYS A 204 4.88 -27.54 18.65
N ASP A 205 5.94 -27.15 19.30
CA ASP A 205 6.71 -28.06 20.15
C ASP A 205 5.79 -28.47 21.32
N CYS A 206 4.76 -29.21 20.96
CA CYS A 206 4.07 -30.05 21.92
C CYS A 206 5.00 -31.23 22.17
N ASP A 207 6.00 -31.06 23.03
CA ASP A 207 6.64 -32.17 23.71
C ASP A 207 5.58 -32.88 24.58
N CYS A 208 4.73 -33.62 23.92
CA CYS A 208 3.90 -34.61 24.55
C CYS A 208 4.80 -35.83 24.83
N GLU A 209 5.81 -35.68 25.70
CA GLU A 209 6.40 -36.85 26.34
C GLU A 209 5.31 -37.49 27.20
N GLY A 210 4.95 -38.70 26.76
CA GLY A 210 3.83 -39.42 27.30
C GLY A 210 4.04 -39.88 28.73
N GLU A 211 3.05 -39.61 29.57
CA GLU A 211 2.59 -40.60 30.55
C GLU A 211 1.07 -40.59 30.54
N GLY A 212 0.50 -41.75 30.38
CA GLY A 212 -0.89 -41.97 30.07
C GLY A 212 -1.87 -41.33 31.05
N HIS A 213 -2.83 -40.62 30.47
CA HIS A 213 -4.16 -40.45 31.07
C HIS A 213 -5.21 -40.46 29.95
N ASP A 214 -6.18 -41.31 30.16
CA ASP A 214 -7.37 -41.49 29.33
C ASP A 214 -8.16 -40.20 29.20
N GLY A 215 -8.49 -39.82 27.94
CA GLY A 215 -9.68 -39.02 27.61
C GLY A 215 -9.52 -37.52 27.52
N GLU A 216 -9.84 -37.03 26.33
CA GLU A 216 -10.34 -35.72 25.95
C GLU A 216 -9.34 -34.59 25.67
N GLY A 217 -9.15 -34.29 24.39
CA GLY A 217 -9.00 -32.93 23.89
C GLY A 217 -7.59 -32.39 23.68
N CYS A 218 -6.93 -32.85 22.61
CA CYS A 218 -5.84 -32.07 22.02
C CYS A 218 -6.41 -30.77 21.41
N CYS A 219 -5.91 -29.62 21.85
CA CYS A 219 -6.38 -28.31 21.41
C CYS A 219 -5.93 -27.89 19.99
N CYS A 220 -5.40 -28.80 19.20
CA CYS A 220 -5.07 -28.60 17.80
C CYS A 220 -6.21 -29.15 16.93
N GLY A 221 -7.25 -28.35 16.73
CA GLY A 221 -8.38 -28.71 15.87
C GLY A 221 -8.02 -28.79 14.38
N HIS A 222 -7.54 -29.93 13.93
CA HIS A 222 -7.51 -30.25 12.51
C HIS A 222 -8.85 -30.89 12.12
N HIS A 223 -9.74 -30.09 11.55
CA HIS A 223 -10.90 -30.61 10.85
C HIS A 223 -10.47 -31.15 9.48
N HIS A 224 -10.30 -32.49 9.40
CA HIS A 224 -10.31 -33.18 8.13
C HIS A 224 -11.77 -33.27 7.66
N HIS A 225 -12.10 -32.57 6.59
CA HIS A 225 -13.30 -32.87 5.80
C HIS A 225 -12.98 -34.06 4.89
N HIS A 226 -13.59 -35.18 5.18
CA HIS A 226 -13.81 -36.29 4.25
C HIS A 226 -15.18 -36.11 3.61
N GLU A 227 -15.19 -36.31 2.30
CA GLU A 227 -16.19 -36.47 1.25
C GLU A 227 -16.40 -35.28 0.35
#